data_607d6209ee4953b2386f20e7155912c9
#
_entry.id   607d6209ee4953b2386f20e7155912c9
#
_cell.length_a   1.000
_cell.length_b   1.000
_cell.length_c   1.000
_cell.angle_alpha   90.00
_cell.angle_beta   90.00
_cell.angle_gamma   90.00
#
_symmetry.space_group_name_H-M   'P 1'
#
loop_
_entity.id
_entity.type
_entity.pdbx_description
1 polymer ?
#
loop_
_entity_poly.entity_id
_entity_poly.type
_entity_poly.pdbx_seq_one_letter_code
_entity_poly.pdbx_strand_id
1 'polypeptide(L)'
;MTTAPSPSPGRLTGKRIGLLMESDFVEEEISYYQRRFAEEGAEVLLLTRLWGQPSLTFTGHEQRAPVTVTEDLEQLDYTALSRFSALVVPSGQVSDRLRYSEDVAEPAPAVELMRRAFRLPNLVKAFSCHGLLLVTAAPELVRGREVTCHNNLVGDVRNMGAVYTNQDVVIDNDLVTTRTVDECHLLARSVIDMLDPATADGAAPSLASTGGAS
;
A
#
# COMPACT_ATOMS: atom_id res chain seq x y z
N MET A 1 -13.12 27.25 35.08
CA MET A 1 -12.71 27.04 33.68
C MET A 1 -12.29 25.59 33.55
N THR A 2 -13.14 24.76 33.01
CA THR A 2 -12.87 23.32 32.81
C THR A 2 -12.10 23.21 31.49
N THR A 3 -10.80 22.91 31.55
CA THR A 3 -10.03 22.59 30.35
C THR A 3 -10.58 21.32 29.75
N ALA A 4 -11.02 21.40 28.49
CA ALA A 4 -11.41 20.21 27.75
C ALA A 4 -10.20 19.23 27.72
N PRO A 5 -10.41 17.92 27.89
CA PRO A 5 -9.32 16.96 27.78
C PRO A 5 -8.69 17.08 26.39
N SER A 6 -7.35 17.11 26.34
CA SER A 6 -6.63 17.02 25.08
C SER A 6 -7.05 15.74 24.36
N PRO A 7 -7.29 15.79 23.04
CA PRO A 7 -7.64 14.59 22.30
C PRO A 7 -6.52 13.54 22.48
N SER A 8 -6.90 12.29 22.71
CA SER A 8 -5.95 11.19 22.79
C SER A 8 -5.13 11.15 21.49
N PRO A 9 -3.82 10.89 21.55
CA PRO A 9 -3.01 10.76 20.35
C PRO A 9 -3.59 9.64 19.46
N GLY A 10 -3.66 9.88 18.15
CA GLY A 10 -4.13 8.88 17.21
C GLY A 10 -3.22 7.65 17.23
N ARG A 11 -3.74 6.50 16.84
CA ARG A 11 -3.05 5.19 16.83
C ARG A 11 -1.77 5.18 15.99
N LEU A 12 -1.69 6.05 14.98
CA LEU A 12 -0.56 6.17 14.05
C LEU A 12 0.26 7.45 14.26
N THR A 13 0.16 8.09 15.43
CA THR A 13 0.96 9.29 15.73
C THR A 13 2.46 9.00 15.55
N GLY A 14 3.13 9.82 14.72
CA GLY A 14 4.54 9.68 14.38
C GLY A 14 4.84 8.64 13.30
N LYS A 15 3.83 7.98 12.74
CA LYS A 15 3.97 7.09 11.58
C LYS A 15 3.87 7.87 10.29
N ARG A 16 4.60 7.38 9.26
CA ARG A 16 4.59 7.95 7.91
C ARG A 16 4.12 6.90 6.91
N ILE A 17 3.16 7.24 6.09
CA ILE A 17 2.56 6.36 5.07
C ILE A 17 2.78 6.99 3.69
N GLY A 18 3.38 6.23 2.78
CA GLY A 18 3.54 6.61 1.38
C GLY A 18 2.41 6.02 0.53
N LEU A 19 1.71 6.87 -0.23
CA LEU A 19 0.76 6.46 -1.25
C LEU A 19 1.39 6.67 -2.62
N LEU A 20 1.54 5.60 -3.40
CA LEU A 20 2.03 5.72 -4.77
C LEU A 20 0.98 6.37 -5.66
N MET A 21 1.42 7.28 -6.53
CA MET A 21 0.53 8.09 -7.37
C MET A 21 0.99 8.12 -8.81
N GLU A 22 0.02 8.07 -9.72
CA GLU A 22 0.14 8.34 -11.15
C GLU A 22 -1.25 8.66 -11.72
N SER A 23 -1.36 9.13 -12.97
CA SER A 23 -2.64 9.44 -13.61
C SER A 23 -3.60 8.25 -13.64
N ASP A 24 -4.87 8.56 -13.73
CA ASP A 24 -6.00 7.62 -13.71
C ASP A 24 -6.09 6.81 -12.40
N PHE A 25 -5.70 7.46 -11.29
CA PHE A 25 -5.97 6.97 -9.94
C PHE A 25 -7.48 7.07 -9.62
N VAL A 26 -7.95 6.28 -8.65
CA VAL A 26 -9.33 6.33 -8.17
C VAL A 26 -9.44 7.40 -7.07
N GLU A 27 -10.16 8.50 -7.37
CA GLU A 27 -10.18 9.70 -6.52
C GLU A 27 -10.73 9.42 -5.12
N GLU A 28 -11.79 8.63 -5.03
CA GLU A 28 -12.41 8.30 -3.76
C GLU A 28 -11.47 7.48 -2.88
N GLU A 29 -10.73 6.53 -3.46
CA GLU A 29 -9.76 5.71 -2.75
C GLU A 29 -8.63 6.55 -2.16
N ILE A 30 -8.01 7.42 -2.98
CA ILE A 30 -6.91 8.28 -2.50
C ILE A 30 -7.39 9.23 -1.41
N SER A 31 -8.54 9.88 -1.62
CA SER A 31 -9.15 10.77 -0.63
C SER A 31 -9.48 10.04 0.68
N TYR A 32 -9.94 8.78 0.57
CA TYR A 32 -10.22 7.94 1.71
C TYR A 32 -8.95 7.61 2.50
N TYR A 33 -7.88 7.15 1.84
CA TYR A 33 -6.62 6.84 2.51
C TYR A 33 -6.00 8.06 3.17
N GLN A 34 -5.94 9.20 2.47
CA GLN A 34 -5.39 10.43 3.03
C GLN A 34 -6.12 10.83 4.31
N ARG A 35 -7.45 10.86 4.28
CA ARG A 35 -8.27 11.21 5.44
C ARG A 35 -8.16 10.17 6.55
N ARG A 36 -8.34 8.89 6.22
CA ARG A 36 -8.41 7.82 7.22
C ARG A 36 -7.12 7.64 8.00
N PHE A 37 -5.97 7.70 7.33
CA PHE A 37 -4.67 7.63 8.00
C PHE A 37 -4.35 8.91 8.79
N ALA A 38 -4.71 10.09 8.27
CA ALA A 38 -4.53 11.35 8.97
C ALA A 38 -5.40 11.45 10.25
N GLU A 39 -6.64 10.92 10.23
CA GLU A 39 -7.49 10.81 11.41
C GLU A 39 -6.85 10.01 12.54
N GLU A 40 -6.03 9.01 12.20
CA GLU A 40 -5.23 8.23 13.16
C GLU A 40 -3.89 8.89 13.52
N GLY A 41 -3.59 10.06 12.98
CA GLY A 41 -2.40 10.85 13.30
C GLY A 41 -1.16 10.53 12.46
N ALA A 42 -1.29 9.78 11.37
CA ALA A 42 -0.19 9.53 10.45
C ALA A 42 0.10 10.73 9.54
N GLU A 43 1.37 10.91 9.18
CA GLU A 43 1.79 11.74 8.06
C GLU A 43 1.61 10.95 6.75
N VAL A 44 0.80 11.46 5.82
CA VAL A 44 0.53 10.80 4.54
C VAL A 44 1.22 11.56 3.42
N LEU A 45 2.09 10.88 2.69
CA LEU A 45 2.87 11.43 1.58
C LEU A 45 2.46 10.75 0.27
N LEU A 46 2.23 11.57 -0.77
CA LEU A 46 2.01 11.08 -2.12
C LEU A 46 3.37 10.93 -2.82
N LEU A 47 3.65 9.77 -3.39
CA LEU A 47 4.94 9.41 -3.97
C LEU A 47 4.78 9.10 -5.45
N THR A 48 5.60 9.67 -6.30
CA THR A 48 5.64 9.35 -7.73
C THR A 48 7.06 9.43 -8.28
N ARG A 49 7.26 9.05 -9.53
CA ARG A 49 8.47 9.39 -10.27
C ARG A 49 8.32 10.80 -10.82
N LEU A 50 9.17 11.71 -10.36
CA LEU A 50 9.10 13.13 -10.77
C LEU A 50 9.86 13.47 -12.05
N TRP A 51 10.66 12.53 -12.60
CA TRP A 51 11.42 12.77 -13.84
C TRP A 51 12.32 14.00 -13.76
N GLY A 52 12.87 14.28 -12.58
CA GLY A 52 13.69 15.46 -12.31
C GLY A 52 12.91 16.78 -12.23
N GLN A 53 11.60 16.74 -12.23
CA GLN A 53 10.74 17.90 -12.02
C GLN A 53 10.51 18.16 -10.52
N PRO A 54 10.25 19.41 -10.10
CA PRO A 54 9.95 19.71 -8.70
C PRO A 54 8.58 19.20 -8.24
N SER A 55 7.65 18.98 -9.18
CA SER A 55 6.33 18.43 -8.94
C SER A 55 5.69 17.96 -10.23
N LEU A 56 4.73 17.05 -10.13
CA LEU A 56 3.86 16.64 -11.22
C LEU A 56 2.41 16.67 -10.77
N THR A 57 1.51 17.01 -11.70
CA THR A 57 0.06 17.00 -11.44
C THR A 57 -0.58 15.89 -12.26
N PHE A 58 -1.25 14.99 -11.57
CA PHE A 58 -1.99 13.87 -12.15
C PHE A 58 -3.49 14.12 -12.08
N THR A 59 -4.24 13.47 -12.93
CA THR A 59 -5.70 13.53 -12.94
C THR A 59 -6.29 12.16 -12.62
N GLY A 60 -7.31 12.17 -11.81
CA GLY A 60 -8.04 10.96 -11.45
C GLY A 60 -8.85 10.40 -12.63
N HIS A 61 -9.36 9.19 -12.44
CA HIS A 61 -10.03 8.41 -13.47
C HIS A 61 -11.46 8.92 -13.77
N GLU A 62 -12.24 9.18 -12.72
CA GLU A 62 -13.67 9.48 -12.85
C GLU A 62 -13.98 10.97 -12.90
N GLN A 63 -13.58 11.72 -11.89
CA GLN A 63 -13.89 13.13 -11.75
C GLN A 63 -12.88 14.04 -12.44
N ARG A 64 -11.76 13.47 -12.93
CA ARG A 64 -10.63 14.20 -13.51
C ARG A 64 -10.06 15.24 -12.54
N ALA A 65 -10.23 15.02 -11.24
CA ALA A 65 -9.71 15.89 -10.21
C ALA A 65 -8.18 15.89 -10.21
N PRO A 66 -7.54 17.09 -10.25
CA PRO A 66 -6.08 17.15 -10.25
C PRO A 66 -5.50 16.95 -8.86
N VAL A 67 -4.39 16.21 -8.78
CA VAL A 67 -3.58 16.04 -7.56
C VAL A 67 -2.13 16.32 -7.90
N THR A 68 -1.49 17.23 -7.15
CA THR A 68 -0.07 17.55 -7.32
C THR A 68 0.76 16.75 -6.32
N VAL A 69 1.84 16.13 -6.82
CA VAL A 69 2.79 15.31 -6.06
C VAL A 69 4.16 15.97 -6.12
N THR A 70 4.83 16.05 -4.99
CA THR A 70 6.15 16.69 -4.82
C THR A 70 7.23 15.74 -4.30
N GLU A 71 6.85 14.53 -3.90
CA GLU A 71 7.79 13.55 -3.36
C GLU A 71 8.23 12.56 -4.43
N ASP A 72 9.54 12.51 -4.70
CA ASP A 72 10.14 11.65 -5.70
C ASP A 72 10.51 10.29 -5.13
N LEU A 73 9.89 9.24 -5.63
CA LEU A 73 10.19 7.86 -5.22
C LEU A 73 11.63 7.43 -5.56
N GLU A 74 12.28 8.07 -6.55
CA GLU A 74 13.69 7.78 -6.90
C GLU A 74 14.67 8.25 -5.83
N GLN A 75 14.28 9.23 -5.00
CA GLN A 75 15.07 9.74 -3.88
C GLN A 75 14.95 8.88 -2.61
N LEU A 76 14.10 7.85 -2.61
CA LEU A 76 13.89 7.00 -1.46
C LEU A 76 14.92 5.85 -1.43
N ASP A 77 16.13 6.16 -0.95
CA ASP A 77 17.10 5.13 -0.58
C ASP A 77 16.64 4.32 0.66
N TYR A 78 17.42 3.35 1.10
CA TYR A 78 17.06 2.55 2.28
C TYR A 78 16.87 3.39 3.55
N THR A 79 17.65 4.44 3.74
CA THR A 79 17.59 5.30 4.92
C THR A 79 16.30 6.14 4.90
N ALA A 80 15.99 6.75 3.76
CA ALA A 80 14.76 7.51 3.59
C ALA A 80 13.52 6.61 3.69
N LEU A 81 13.56 5.44 3.04
CA LEU A 81 12.48 4.47 3.03
C LEU A 81 12.20 3.86 4.41
N SER A 82 13.23 3.65 5.23
CA SER A 82 13.07 3.13 6.61
C SER A 82 12.30 4.06 7.56
N ARG A 83 12.08 5.31 7.15
CA ARG A 83 11.26 6.28 7.90
C ARG A 83 9.77 6.10 7.64
N PHE A 84 9.40 5.32 6.62
CA PHE A 84 8.01 4.96 6.36
C PHE A 84 7.60 3.73 7.18
N SER A 85 6.35 3.73 7.58
CA SER A 85 5.73 2.60 8.28
C SER A 85 4.91 1.74 7.32
N ALA A 86 4.37 2.34 6.25
CA ALA A 86 3.69 1.61 5.18
C ALA A 86 3.90 2.29 3.82
N LEU A 87 3.87 1.46 2.76
CA LEU A 87 3.67 1.89 1.38
C LEU A 87 2.37 1.29 0.86
N VAL A 88 1.55 2.12 0.24
CA VAL A 88 0.29 1.72 -0.39
C VAL A 88 0.37 1.93 -1.88
N VAL A 89 0.11 0.86 -2.62
CA VAL A 89 -0.05 0.87 -4.07
C VAL A 89 -1.55 0.79 -4.37
N PRO A 90 -2.18 1.89 -4.79
CA PRO A 90 -3.62 1.97 -4.93
C PRO A 90 -4.15 1.26 -6.19
N SER A 91 -5.47 1.27 -6.32
CA SER A 91 -6.21 0.82 -7.48
C SER A 91 -5.99 1.69 -8.73
N GLY A 92 -6.73 1.41 -9.78
CA GLY A 92 -6.68 2.15 -11.04
C GLY A 92 -5.48 1.80 -11.90
N GLN A 93 -4.98 2.77 -12.66
CA GLN A 93 -3.88 2.59 -13.61
C GLN A 93 -2.51 2.94 -13.00
N VAL A 94 -2.44 3.28 -11.72
CA VAL A 94 -1.21 3.75 -11.06
C VAL A 94 -0.07 2.75 -11.23
N SER A 95 -0.32 1.48 -10.94
CA SER A 95 0.68 0.41 -11.07
C SER A 95 1.15 0.21 -12.49
N ASP A 96 0.25 0.25 -13.46
CA ASP A 96 0.59 0.07 -14.88
C ASP A 96 1.51 1.19 -15.36
N ARG A 97 1.20 2.43 -15.01
CA ARG A 97 1.99 3.61 -15.40
C ARG A 97 3.35 3.65 -14.70
N LEU A 98 3.41 3.33 -13.42
CA LEU A 98 4.66 3.32 -12.66
C LEU A 98 5.63 2.19 -13.05
N ARG A 99 5.15 1.17 -13.78
CA ARG A 99 6.01 0.11 -14.35
C ARG A 99 6.82 0.57 -15.56
N TYR A 100 6.55 1.73 -16.10
CA TYR A 100 7.26 2.22 -17.28
C TYR A 100 8.74 2.48 -16.98
N SER A 101 9.61 1.93 -17.84
CA SER A 101 11.03 2.25 -17.91
C SER A 101 11.37 2.70 -19.33
N GLU A 102 12.21 3.71 -19.46
CA GLU A 102 12.72 4.18 -20.77
C GLU A 102 13.70 3.18 -21.39
N ASP A 103 14.51 2.56 -20.52
CA ASP A 103 15.40 1.48 -20.92
C ASP A 103 14.74 0.13 -20.58
N VAL A 104 14.41 -0.64 -21.60
CA VAL A 104 13.79 -1.95 -21.44
C VAL A 104 14.68 -2.98 -20.73
N ALA A 105 16.00 -2.73 -20.65
CA ALA A 105 16.94 -3.56 -19.93
C ALA A 105 16.97 -3.27 -18.42
N GLU A 106 16.45 -2.11 -18.02
CA GLU A 106 16.45 -1.66 -16.63
C GLU A 106 15.03 -1.73 -16.03
N PRO A 107 14.88 -2.20 -14.79
CA PRO A 107 13.60 -2.20 -14.12
C PRO A 107 13.14 -0.76 -13.84
N ALA A 108 11.82 -0.55 -13.88
CA ALA A 108 11.25 0.76 -13.56
C ALA A 108 11.61 1.18 -12.12
N PRO A 109 11.87 2.46 -11.87
CA PRO A 109 12.23 2.96 -10.52
C PRO A 109 11.26 2.58 -9.42
N ALA A 110 9.95 2.51 -9.72
CA ALA A 110 8.96 2.06 -8.76
C ALA A 110 9.06 0.56 -8.43
N VAL A 111 9.50 -0.28 -9.37
CA VAL A 111 9.80 -1.69 -9.12
C VAL A 111 11.03 -1.82 -8.20
N GLU A 112 12.05 -1.02 -8.42
CA GLU A 112 13.22 -0.96 -7.56
C GLU A 112 12.90 -0.43 -6.15
N LEU A 113 11.96 0.52 -6.04
CA LEU A 113 11.43 0.94 -4.75
C LEU A 113 10.79 -0.25 -4.03
N MET A 114 9.95 -1.05 -4.72
CA MET A 114 9.35 -2.24 -4.13
C MET A 114 10.40 -3.27 -3.71
N ARG A 115 11.44 -3.52 -4.51
CA ARG A 115 12.56 -4.40 -4.10
C ARG A 115 13.22 -3.93 -2.81
N ARG A 116 13.45 -2.62 -2.65
CA ARG A 116 13.96 -2.05 -1.40
C ARG A 116 12.96 -2.22 -0.26
N ALA A 117 11.68 -1.93 -0.50
CA ALA A 117 10.62 -2.03 0.50
C ALA A 117 10.46 -3.46 1.05
N PHE A 118 10.50 -4.48 0.20
CA PHE A 118 10.39 -5.88 0.62
C PHE A 118 11.58 -6.39 1.43
N ARG A 119 12.71 -5.69 1.41
CA ARG A 119 13.86 -5.99 2.30
C ARG A 119 13.71 -5.37 3.70
N LEU A 120 12.69 -4.55 3.94
CA LEU A 120 12.39 -3.90 5.21
C LEU A 120 11.19 -4.61 5.86
N PRO A 121 11.41 -5.54 6.80
CA PRO A 121 10.32 -6.35 7.37
C PRO A 121 9.34 -5.54 8.22
N ASN A 122 9.76 -4.39 8.74
CA ASN A 122 8.91 -3.50 9.54
C ASN A 122 8.12 -2.49 8.69
N LEU A 123 8.30 -2.48 7.39
CA LEU A 123 7.56 -1.65 6.46
C LEU A 123 6.40 -2.46 5.89
N VAL A 124 5.17 -2.07 6.18
CA VAL A 124 3.97 -2.72 5.61
C VAL A 124 3.87 -2.38 4.13
N LYS A 125 3.67 -3.40 3.29
CA LYS A 125 3.38 -3.27 1.87
C LYS A 125 1.92 -3.57 1.63
N ALA A 126 1.16 -2.61 1.12
CA ALA A 126 -0.27 -2.74 0.88
C ALA A 126 -0.60 -2.51 -0.59
N PHE A 127 -1.35 -3.43 -1.20
CA PHE A 127 -1.73 -3.38 -2.61
C PHE A 127 -3.24 -3.53 -2.75
N SER A 128 -3.86 -2.59 -3.46
CA SER A 128 -5.29 -2.61 -3.74
C SER A 128 -5.54 -2.99 -5.21
N CYS A 129 -6.49 -3.87 -5.45
CA CYS A 129 -7.04 -4.16 -6.78
C CYS A 129 -5.97 -4.57 -7.80
N HIS A 130 -5.61 -3.63 -8.72
CA HIS A 130 -4.56 -3.79 -9.73
C HIS A 130 -3.14 -3.46 -9.19
N GLY A 131 -3.01 -3.11 -7.93
CA GLY A 131 -1.73 -2.72 -7.32
C GLY A 131 -0.60 -3.72 -7.54
N LEU A 132 -0.89 -5.02 -7.48
CA LEU A 132 0.09 -6.09 -7.69
C LEU A 132 0.70 -6.13 -9.11
N LEU A 133 0.13 -5.42 -10.11
CA LEU A 133 0.77 -5.26 -11.42
C LEU A 133 2.17 -4.64 -11.29
N LEU A 134 2.38 -3.76 -10.32
CA LEU A 134 3.67 -3.11 -10.12
C LEU A 134 4.81 -4.11 -9.92
N VAL A 135 4.55 -5.24 -9.26
CA VAL A 135 5.57 -6.23 -8.92
C VAL A 135 5.63 -7.42 -9.89
N THR A 136 4.89 -7.39 -11.02
CA THR A 136 4.97 -8.45 -12.04
C THR A 136 6.37 -8.57 -12.66
N ALA A 137 7.14 -7.48 -12.72
CA ALA A 137 8.53 -7.47 -13.16
C ALA A 137 9.53 -7.93 -12.08
N ALA A 138 9.05 -8.23 -10.86
CA ALA A 138 9.84 -8.69 -9.73
C ALA A 138 9.08 -9.81 -8.97
N PRO A 139 8.80 -10.94 -9.65
CA PRO A 139 7.94 -12.01 -9.10
C PRO A 139 8.50 -12.62 -7.81
N GLU A 140 9.80 -12.52 -7.58
CA GLU A 140 10.47 -12.97 -6.37
C GLU A 140 9.93 -12.32 -5.09
N LEU A 141 9.32 -11.13 -5.19
CA LEU A 141 8.80 -10.37 -4.04
C LEU A 141 7.56 -11.01 -3.43
N VAL A 142 6.77 -11.68 -4.25
CA VAL A 142 5.48 -12.27 -3.83
C VAL A 142 5.42 -13.79 -4.00
N ARG A 143 6.51 -14.41 -4.45
CA ARG A 143 6.57 -15.86 -4.63
C ARG A 143 6.30 -16.59 -3.30
N GLY A 144 5.31 -17.48 -3.33
CA GLY A 144 4.89 -18.25 -2.15
C GLY A 144 4.09 -17.46 -1.12
N ARG A 145 3.87 -16.14 -1.34
CA ARG A 145 3.05 -15.31 -0.46
C ARG A 145 1.57 -15.49 -0.78
N GLU A 146 0.73 -15.47 0.25
CA GLU A 146 -0.71 -15.45 0.09
C GLU A 146 -1.18 -14.04 -0.26
N VAL A 147 -1.98 -13.92 -1.32
CA VAL A 147 -2.47 -12.63 -1.82
C VAL A 147 -3.87 -12.75 -2.40
N THR A 148 -4.59 -11.63 -2.42
CA THR A 148 -5.77 -11.42 -3.25
C THR A 148 -5.53 -10.25 -4.22
N CYS A 149 -6.31 -10.19 -5.29
CA CYS A 149 -6.21 -9.14 -6.30
C CYS A 149 -7.51 -9.05 -7.10
N HIS A 150 -7.60 -8.06 -7.97
CA HIS A 150 -8.69 -8.02 -8.95
C HIS A 150 -8.69 -9.27 -9.84
N ASN A 151 -9.89 -9.72 -10.22
CA ASN A 151 -10.07 -10.95 -10.99
C ASN A 151 -9.23 -11.02 -12.27
N ASN A 152 -8.97 -9.88 -12.90
CA ASN A 152 -8.14 -9.78 -14.11
C ASN A 152 -6.68 -10.20 -13.88
N LEU A 153 -6.17 -10.05 -12.63
CA LEU A 153 -4.78 -10.33 -12.28
C LEU A 153 -4.53 -11.72 -11.73
N VAL A 154 -5.55 -12.53 -11.53
CA VAL A 154 -5.38 -13.87 -10.94
C VAL A 154 -4.37 -14.73 -11.72
N GLY A 155 -4.37 -14.61 -13.06
CA GLY A 155 -3.39 -15.29 -13.92
C GLY A 155 -1.96 -14.79 -13.67
N ASP A 156 -1.78 -13.48 -13.59
CA ASP A 156 -0.46 -12.84 -13.36
C ASP A 156 0.09 -13.20 -11.98
N VAL A 157 -0.76 -13.15 -10.96
CA VAL A 157 -0.42 -13.53 -9.57
C VAL A 157 0.07 -14.98 -9.50
N ARG A 158 -0.64 -15.90 -10.17
CA ARG A 158 -0.22 -17.30 -10.25
C ARG A 158 1.10 -17.47 -11.01
N ASN A 159 1.29 -16.72 -12.11
CA ASN A 159 2.53 -16.74 -12.88
C ASN A 159 3.72 -16.21 -12.07
N MET A 160 3.51 -15.28 -11.16
CA MET A 160 4.53 -14.83 -10.19
C MET A 160 4.86 -15.89 -9.14
N GLY A 161 4.08 -16.96 -9.05
CA GLY A 161 4.23 -18.00 -8.02
C GLY A 161 3.67 -17.64 -6.67
N ALA A 162 2.83 -16.61 -6.59
CA ALA A 162 2.06 -16.29 -5.40
C ALA A 162 0.84 -17.22 -5.24
N VAL A 163 0.36 -17.36 -4.02
CA VAL A 163 -0.82 -18.17 -3.69
C VAL A 163 -2.05 -17.27 -3.67
N TYR A 164 -2.85 -17.36 -4.73
CA TYR A 164 -4.10 -16.58 -4.80
C TYR A 164 -5.14 -17.14 -3.85
N THR A 165 -5.68 -16.27 -3.00
CA THR A 165 -6.77 -16.55 -2.07
C THR A 165 -7.99 -15.69 -2.43
N ASN A 166 -9.14 -16.34 -2.65
CA ASN A 166 -10.38 -15.67 -3.04
C ASN A 166 -11.08 -15.04 -1.83
N GLN A 167 -10.49 -13.99 -1.27
CA GLN A 167 -11.00 -13.21 -0.15
C GLN A 167 -10.96 -11.72 -0.48
N ASP A 168 -11.70 -10.91 0.25
CA ASP A 168 -11.74 -9.46 0.04
C ASP A 168 -10.45 -8.77 0.52
N VAL A 169 -9.86 -9.30 1.59
CA VAL A 169 -8.56 -8.88 2.11
C VAL A 169 -7.73 -10.10 2.52
N VAL A 170 -6.45 -10.09 2.20
CA VAL A 170 -5.47 -11.08 2.63
C VAL A 170 -4.29 -10.37 3.29
N ILE A 171 -3.90 -10.86 4.47
CA ILE A 171 -2.74 -10.40 5.21
C ILE A 171 -1.78 -11.56 5.32
N ASP A 172 -0.57 -11.39 4.79
CA ASP A 172 0.53 -12.32 4.92
C ASP A 172 1.73 -11.56 5.46
N ASN A 173 1.99 -11.71 6.76
CA ASN A 173 3.02 -10.99 7.49
C ASN A 173 2.96 -9.47 7.26
N ASP A 174 3.91 -8.91 6.55
CA ASP A 174 4.06 -7.48 6.23
C ASP A 174 3.39 -7.07 4.91
N LEU A 175 2.63 -7.97 4.30
CA LEU A 175 1.94 -7.77 3.02
C LEU A 175 0.42 -7.77 3.23
N VAL A 176 -0.24 -6.71 2.81
CA VAL A 176 -1.71 -6.58 2.78
C VAL A 176 -2.17 -6.45 1.34
N THR A 177 -3.15 -7.23 0.94
CA THR A 177 -3.74 -7.13 -0.40
C THR A 177 -5.25 -7.11 -0.32
N THR A 178 -5.91 -6.34 -1.22
CA THR A 178 -7.37 -6.30 -1.33
C THR A 178 -7.81 -6.50 -2.78
N ARG A 179 -9.04 -7.02 -2.95
CA ARG A 179 -9.58 -7.48 -4.24
C ARG A 179 -9.88 -6.32 -5.18
N THR A 180 -10.66 -5.35 -4.75
CA THR A 180 -11.10 -4.21 -5.56
C THR A 180 -10.99 -2.91 -4.77
N VAL A 181 -11.35 -1.80 -5.41
CA VAL A 181 -11.40 -0.49 -4.76
C VAL A 181 -12.44 -0.44 -3.64
N ASP A 182 -13.51 -1.23 -3.73
CA ASP A 182 -14.58 -1.26 -2.73
C ASP A 182 -14.05 -1.70 -1.34
N GLU A 183 -12.99 -2.49 -1.32
CA GLU A 183 -12.33 -2.95 -0.10
C GLU A 183 -11.23 -1.99 0.40
N CYS A 184 -11.12 -0.76 -0.11
CA CYS A 184 -10.13 0.22 0.35
C CYS A 184 -10.21 0.45 1.87
N HIS A 185 -11.42 0.37 2.44
CA HIS A 185 -11.65 0.49 3.88
C HIS A 185 -11.05 -0.68 4.68
N LEU A 186 -11.05 -1.90 4.12
CA LEU A 186 -10.42 -3.07 4.73
C LEU A 186 -8.90 -2.96 4.67
N LEU A 187 -8.34 -2.48 3.54
CA LEU A 187 -6.91 -2.24 3.42
C LEU A 187 -6.44 -1.22 4.46
N ALA A 188 -7.10 -0.06 4.53
CA ALA A 188 -6.74 0.99 5.48
C ALA A 188 -6.81 0.49 6.94
N ARG A 189 -7.89 -0.23 7.28
CA ARG A 189 -8.05 -0.83 8.60
C ARG A 189 -6.92 -1.81 8.91
N SER A 190 -6.60 -2.71 8.00
CA SER A 190 -5.53 -3.69 8.18
C SER A 190 -4.18 -3.03 8.41
N VAL A 191 -3.84 -2.00 7.61
CA VAL A 191 -2.61 -1.23 7.78
C VAL A 191 -2.58 -0.55 9.15
N ILE A 192 -3.69 0.08 9.57
CA ILE A 192 -3.80 0.73 10.88
C ILE A 192 -3.58 -0.29 12.01
N ASP A 193 -4.27 -1.43 11.94
CA ASP A 193 -4.19 -2.47 12.97
C ASP A 193 -2.78 -3.08 13.06
N MET A 194 -2.08 -3.25 11.95
CA MET A 194 -0.70 -3.73 11.93
C MET A 194 0.31 -2.73 12.46
N LEU A 195 0.06 -1.44 12.32
CA LEU A 195 0.97 -0.37 12.75
C LEU A 195 0.68 0.14 14.16
N ASP A 196 -0.46 -0.23 14.75
CA ASP A 196 -0.85 0.16 16.09
C ASP A 196 0.05 -0.53 17.13
N PRO A 197 0.82 0.22 17.93
CA PRO A 197 1.69 -0.37 18.95
C PRO A 197 0.92 -1.19 20.01
N ALA A 198 -0.37 -0.87 20.24
CA ALA A 198 -1.19 -1.60 21.20
C ALA A 198 -1.51 -3.04 20.73
N THR A 199 -1.47 -3.30 19.42
CA THR A 199 -1.66 -4.65 18.85
C THR A 199 -0.36 -5.44 18.80
N ALA A 200 0.79 -4.76 18.75
CA ALA A 200 2.11 -5.41 18.72
C ALA A 200 2.48 -6.09 20.04
N ASP A 201 1.97 -5.58 21.18
CA ASP A 201 2.24 -6.11 22.53
C ASP A 201 1.21 -7.15 23.00
N GLY A 202 0.15 -7.41 22.25
CA GLY A 202 -0.99 -8.25 22.63
C GLY A 202 -1.41 -9.27 21.58
N ALA A 203 -0.98 -10.51 21.76
CA ALA A 203 -1.56 -11.74 21.26
C ALA A 203 -1.30 -12.12 19.78
N ALA A 204 -0.53 -13.20 19.65
CA ALA A 204 -0.76 -14.14 18.56
C ALA A 204 -2.27 -14.51 18.49
N PRO A 205 -2.90 -14.52 17.31
CA PRO A 205 -4.29 -14.94 17.19
C PRO A 205 -4.38 -16.42 17.60
N SER A 206 -5.07 -16.66 18.70
CA SER A 206 -5.51 -17.99 19.10
C SER A 206 -6.41 -18.55 18.01
N LEU A 207 -5.90 -19.47 17.24
CA LEU A 207 -6.73 -20.36 16.43
C LEU A 207 -7.58 -21.22 17.39
N ALA A 208 -8.79 -20.76 17.66
CA ALA A 208 -9.80 -21.58 18.33
C ALA A 208 -10.16 -22.73 17.40
N SER A 209 -9.57 -23.89 17.65
CA SER A 209 -10.02 -25.15 17.09
C SER A 209 -11.42 -25.45 17.62
N THR A 210 -12.45 -25.19 16.83
CA THR A 210 -13.76 -25.82 17.06
C THR A 210 -13.70 -27.26 16.57
N GLY A 211 -13.23 -28.13 17.44
CA GLY A 211 -13.53 -29.55 17.37
C GLY A 211 -15.00 -29.72 17.69
N GLY A 212 -15.78 -30.09 16.70
CA GLY A 212 -17.12 -30.59 16.83
C GLY A 212 -17.11 -32.07 16.50
N ALA A 213 -17.18 -32.88 17.53
CA ALA A 213 -17.49 -34.30 17.42
C ALA A 213 -19.00 -34.46 17.19
N SER A 214 -19.37 -35.33 16.31
CA SER A 214 -20.42 -36.33 16.24
C SER A 214 -20.97 -36.45 14.84
#